data_9fb254bdabb50be37fee75c1bf360f3d
#
_entry.id   9fb254bdabb50be37fee75c1bf360f3d
#
_cell.length_a   1.000
_cell.length_b   1.000
_cell.length_c   1.000
_cell.angle_alpha   90.00
_cell.angle_beta   90.00
_cell.angle_gamma   90.00
#
_symmetry.space_group_name_H-M   'P 1'
#
loop_
_entity.id
_entity.type
_entity.pdbx_description
1 polymer ?
#
loop_
_entity_poly.entity_id
_entity_poly.type
_entity_poly.pdbx_seq_one_letter_code
_entity_poly.pdbx_strand_id
1 'polypeptide(L)'
;SHDDGKSLHIQHCDDAFELPGAGVSAYLNIQSLIDIALKTGCDALHPGYGLLSESAELAQACGDNGLVFVGPSVTTLESFGDKISARALARSAGVSVIEGTGQAKSAADIAAFFKSQNQSPIMVKAVTGGGGRGMRVVIESSEIEAAFTRCQAESLSAFGSDKLYVERFLPAVRHIEVQIVGDGKDVVHLWERDCTIQRRNQKIIELAPAPNLDTDVRQQLLDAAITIGQACSYKGLGTVEFLVEVTPDNSVGEFFFIETN
;
A
#
# COMPACT_ATOMS: atom_id res chain seq x y z
N SER A 1 -25.17 0.76 1.14
CA SER A 1 -25.72 0.97 2.50
C SER A 1 -27.06 1.67 2.44
N HIS A 2 -27.75 1.76 3.58
CA HIS A 2 -29.03 2.45 3.69
C HIS A 2 -28.98 3.90 3.18
N ASP A 3 -27.85 4.57 3.35
CA ASP A 3 -27.66 5.98 2.99
C ASP A 3 -27.49 6.21 1.47
N ASP A 4 -27.19 5.17 0.71
CA ASP A 4 -26.79 5.26 -0.69
C ASP A 4 -27.90 5.01 -1.69
N GLY A 5 -29.16 4.90 -1.25
CA GLY A 5 -30.32 4.54 -2.09
C GLY A 5 -30.55 5.41 -3.35
N LYS A 6 -29.87 6.57 -3.45
CA LYS A 6 -29.92 7.48 -4.61
C LYS A 6 -28.58 7.61 -5.33
N SER A 7 -27.58 6.83 -4.96
CA SER A 7 -26.22 6.93 -5.52
C SER A 7 -26.15 6.42 -6.96
N LEU A 8 -25.21 6.96 -7.73
CA LEU A 8 -25.09 6.64 -9.17
C LEU A 8 -24.82 5.17 -9.43
N HIS A 9 -24.06 4.47 -8.59
CA HIS A 9 -23.78 3.05 -8.77
C HIS A 9 -25.06 2.20 -8.81
N ILE A 10 -26.09 2.55 -8.01
CA ILE A 10 -27.38 1.87 -8.02
C ILE A 10 -28.11 2.08 -9.36
N GLN A 11 -27.98 3.28 -9.95
CA GLN A 11 -28.67 3.63 -11.19
C GLN A 11 -28.06 2.97 -12.44
N HIS A 12 -26.79 2.52 -12.34
CA HIS A 12 -26.02 1.93 -13.45
C HIS A 12 -25.86 0.42 -13.36
N CYS A 13 -26.39 -0.21 -12.33
CA CYS A 13 -26.39 -1.67 -12.20
C CYS A 13 -27.74 -2.25 -12.66
N ASP A 14 -27.74 -3.50 -13.10
CA ASP A 14 -28.96 -4.22 -13.46
C ASP A 14 -29.84 -4.45 -12.22
N ASP A 15 -29.19 -4.80 -11.09
CA ASP A 15 -29.82 -5.00 -9.79
C ASP A 15 -29.02 -4.30 -8.68
N ALA A 16 -29.71 -3.93 -7.60
CA ALA A 16 -29.09 -3.33 -6.41
C ALA A 16 -29.69 -3.93 -5.13
N PHE A 17 -28.80 -4.29 -4.21
CA PHE A 17 -29.18 -4.89 -2.94
C PHE A 17 -28.63 -4.08 -1.77
N GLU A 18 -29.51 -3.79 -0.82
CA GLU A 18 -29.14 -3.02 0.36
C GLU A 18 -28.35 -3.85 1.37
N LEU A 19 -27.18 -3.37 1.75
CA LEU A 19 -26.41 -3.92 2.87
C LEU A 19 -27.04 -3.48 4.20
N PRO A 20 -27.13 -4.38 5.20
CA PRO A 20 -27.58 -4.01 6.54
C PRO A 20 -26.66 -2.95 7.17
N GLY A 21 -27.26 -1.83 7.62
CA GLY A 21 -26.57 -0.75 8.29
C GLY A 21 -26.37 0.49 7.43
N ALA A 22 -25.70 1.47 8.01
CA ALA A 22 -25.47 2.79 7.41
C ALA A 22 -23.97 3.12 7.34
N GLY A 23 -23.60 3.99 6.42
CA GLY A 23 -22.24 4.47 6.24
C GLY A 23 -21.23 3.40 5.83
N VAL A 24 -19.96 3.70 6.07
CA VAL A 24 -18.83 2.86 5.66
C VAL A 24 -18.84 1.47 6.30
N SER A 25 -19.28 1.36 7.55
CA SER A 25 -19.30 0.10 8.29
C SER A 25 -20.14 -1.01 7.63
N ALA A 26 -21.20 -0.63 6.90
CA ALA A 26 -22.01 -1.59 6.15
C ALA A 26 -21.19 -2.28 5.05
N TYR A 27 -20.31 -1.53 4.38
CA TYR A 27 -19.42 -2.05 3.31
C TYR A 27 -18.21 -2.85 3.83
N LEU A 28 -17.95 -2.82 5.13
CA LEU A 28 -16.89 -3.60 5.76
C LEU A 28 -17.38 -4.95 6.33
N ASN A 29 -18.68 -5.24 6.20
CA ASN A 29 -19.25 -6.49 6.67
C ASN A 29 -19.11 -7.58 5.59
N ILE A 30 -18.02 -8.34 5.68
CA ILE A 30 -17.69 -9.41 4.72
C ILE A 30 -18.82 -10.43 4.60
N GLN A 31 -19.39 -10.89 5.74
CA GLN A 31 -20.44 -11.91 5.74
C GLN A 31 -21.67 -11.43 4.95
N SER A 32 -22.10 -10.18 5.15
CA SER A 32 -23.24 -9.62 4.42
C SER A 32 -22.99 -9.53 2.91
N LEU A 33 -21.75 -9.21 2.50
CA LEU A 33 -21.35 -9.17 1.09
C LEU A 33 -21.42 -10.54 0.45
N ILE A 34 -20.88 -11.57 1.13
CA ILE A 34 -20.91 -12.96 0.67
C ILE A 34 -22.35 -13.47 0.58
N ASP A 35 -23.18 -13.26 1.63
CA ASP A 35 -24.56 -13.71 1.68
C ASP A 35 -25.39 -13.13 0.52
N ILE A 36 -25.20 -11.83 0.21
CA ILE A 36 -25.89 -11.18 -0.91
C ILE A 36 -25.41 -11.77 -2.24
N ALA A 37 -24.10 -11.90 -2.44
CA ALA A 37 -23.54 -12.46 -3.67
C ALA A 37 -24.08 -13.87 -3.96
N LEU A 38 -24.11 -14.74 -2.96
CA LEU A 38 -24.66 -16.09 -3.09
C LEU A 38 -26.15 -16.10 -3.34
N LYS A 39 -26.91 -15.29 -2.59
CA LYS A 39 -28.38 -15.19 -2.74
C LYS A 39 -28.80 -14.70 -4.12
N THR A 40 -28.00 -13.83 -4.74
CA THR A 40 -28.28 -13.25 -6.05
C THR A 40 -27.67 -14.02 -7.21
N GLY A 41 -26.97 -15.12 -6.93
CA GLY A 41 -26.39 -16.02 -7.94
C GLY A 41 -25.17 -15.42 -8.64
N CYS A 42 -24.45 -14.51 -7.98
CA CYS A 42 -23.17 -14.01 -8.50
C CYS A 42 -22.11 -15.12 -8.47
N ASP A 43 -21.25 -15.14 -9.45
CA ASP A 43 -20.07 -16.02 -9.56
C ASP A 43 -18.76 -15.34 -9.21
N ALA A 44 -18.77 -13.98 -9.15
CA ALA A 44 -17.60 -13.16 -8.82
C ALA A 44 -17.99 -11.96 -7.96
N LEU A 45 -17.01 -11.46 -7.18
CA LEU A 45 -17.12 -10.25 -6.38
C LEU A 45 -15.94 -9.31 -6.70
N HIS A 46 -16.26 -8.12 -7.21
CA HIS A 46 -15.28 -7.04 -7.42
C HIS A 46 -15.36 -6.06 -6.25
N PRO A 47 -14.29 -5.91 -5.45
CA PRO A 47 -14.33 -5.09 -4.23
C PRO A 47 -14.32 -3.57 -4.48
N GLY A 48 -14.17 -3.14 -5.74
CA GLY A 48 -13.93 -1.75 -6.08
C GLY A 48 -12.51 -1.32 -5.74
N TYR A 49 -12.35 -0.11 -5.23
CA TYR A 49 -11.09 0.42 -4.68
C TYR A 49 -11.32 0.96 -3.27
N GLY A 50 -10.27 0.94 -2.44
CA GLY A 50 -10.40 1.26 -1.01
C GLY A 50 -11.21 0.21 -0.24
N LEU A 51 -11.70 0.52 0.93
CA LEU A 51 -12.50 -0.37 1.79
C LEU A 51 -11.88 -1.78 1.92
N LEU A 52 -12.47 -2.79 1.29
CA LEU A 52 -12.04 -4.18 1.33
C LEU A 52 -11.23 -4.63 0.09
N SER A 53 -10.81 -3.71 -0.78
CA SER A 53 -10.08 -4.08 -2.00
C SER A 53 -8.75 -4.79 -1.74
N GLU A 54 -8.14 -4.51 -0.58
CA GLU A 54 -6.89 -5.11 -0.13
C GLU A 54 -7.11 -6.12 1.01
N SER A 55 -8.35 -6.56 1.23
CA SER A 55 -8.69 -7.50 2.31
C SER A 55 -8.43 -8.95 1.90
N ALA A 56 -7.40 -9.55 2.50
CA ALA A 56 -7.16 -10.99 2.38
C ALA A 56 -8.34 -11.82 2.94
N GLU A 57 -9.00 -11.32 3.99
CA GLU A 57 -10.17 -11.98 4.58
C GLU A 57 -11.36 -12.05 3.60
N LEU A 58 -11.63 -10.96 2.85
CA LEU A 58 -12.69 -10.99 1.83
C LEU A 58 -12.32 -11.92 0.67
N ALA A 59 -11.07 -11.89 0.22
CA ALA A 59 -10.60 -12.77 -0.84
C ALA A 59 -10.71 -14.26 -0.42
N GLN A 60 -10.34 -14.58 0.83
CA GLN A 60 -10.51 -15.92 1.39
C GLN A 60 -11.99 -16.32 1.49
N ALA A 61 -12.84 -15.44 2.02
CA ALA A 61 -14.28 -15.70 2.13
C ALA A 61 -14.94 -15.93 0.76
N CYS A 62 -14.52 -15.21 -0.29
CA CYS A 62 -14.95 -15.48 -1.66
C CYS A 62 -14.57 -16.91 -2.08
N GLY A 63 -13.29 -17.29 -1.92
CA GLY A 63 -12.81 -18.62 -2.28
C GLY A 63 -13.52 -19.75 -1.55
N ASP A 64 -13.75 -19.61 -0.24
CA ASP A 64 -14.44 -20.59 0.61
C ASP A 64 -15.90 -20.80 0.19
N ASN A 65 -16.51 -19.83 -0.46
CA ASN A 65 -17.89 -19.84 -0.93
C ASN A 65 -18.02 -20.04 -2.46
N GLY A 66 -16.95 -20.37 -3.16
CA GLY A 66 -16.96 -20.62 -4.60
C GLY A 66 -17.13 -19.37 -5.47
N LEU A 67 -16.91 -18.20 -4.89
CA LEU A 67 -16.91 -16.92 -5.60
C LEU A 67 -15.50 -16.54 -6.09
N VAL A 68 -15.41 -15.97 -7.27
CA VAL A 68 -14.15 -15.39 -7.76
C VAL A 68 -13.96 -14.02 -7.14
N PHE A 69 -12.93 -13.85 -6.32
CA PHE A 69 -12.48 -12.50 -5.93
C PHE A 69 -11.75 -11.84 -7.10
N VAL A 70 -12.25 -10.70 -7.59
CA VAL A 70 -11.63 -9.96 -8.68
C VAL A 70 -10.51 -9.09 -8.13
N GLY A 71 -9.33 -9.67 -8.00
CA GLY A 71 -8.16 -9.06 -7.39
C GLY A 71 -7.01 -10.06 -7.20
N PRO A 72 -5.99 -9.68 -6.44
CA PRO A 72 -4.85 -10.54 -6.13
C PRO A 72 -5.25 -11.76 -5.28
N SER A 73 -4.34 -12.74 -5.21
CA SER A 73 -4.54 -13.90 -4.34
C SER A 73 -4.47 -13.53 -2.85
N VAL A 74 -5.06 -14.36 -2.00
CA VAL A 74 -4.99 -14.19 -0.54
C VAL A 74 -3.54 -14.02 -0.07
N THR A 75 -2.64 -14.90 -0.54
CA THR A 75 -1.21 -14.83 -0.18
C THR A 75 -0.52 -13.55 -0.65
N THR A 76 -0.90 -13.03 -1.81
CA THR A 76 -0.39 -11.75 -2.32
C THR A 76 -0.88 -10.59 -1.45
N LEU A 77 -2.17 -10.56 -1.12
CA LEU A 77 -2.76 -9.53 -0.25
C LEU A 77 -2.13 -9.55 1.16
N GLU A 78 -1.93 -10.71 1.76
CA GLU A 78 -1.24 -10.85 3.04
C GLU A 78 0.21 -10.36 2.99
N SER A 79 0.93 -10.68 1.90
CA SER A 79 2.33 -10.29 1.72
C SER A 79 2.50 -8.78 1.60
N PHE A 80 1.58 -8.09 0.92
CA PHE A 80 1.65 -6.64 0.74
C PHE A 80 0.92 -5.85 1.83
N GLY A 81 -0.02 -6.44 2.55
CA GLY A 81 -0.70 -5.84 3.68
C GLY A 81 0.21 -5.57 4.91
N ASP A 82 1.36 -6.24 4.97
CA ASP A 82 2.41 -6.03 5.99
C ASP A 82 3.66 -5.42 5.34
N LYS A 83 4.00 -4.18 5.69
CA LYS A 83 5.12 -3.46 5.09
C LYS A 83 6.49 -4.14 5.29
N ILE A 84 6.67 -4.87 6.39
CA ILE A 84 7.93 -5.61 6.63
C ILE A 84 8.01 -6.79 5.66
N SER A 85 6.92 -7.53 5.49
CA SER A 85 6.81 -8.64 4.54
C SER A 85 6.98 -8.18 3.09
N ALA A 86 6.31 -7.08 2.70
CA ALA A 86 6.43 -6.48 1.37
C ALA A 86 7.87 -6.07 1.05
N ARG A 87 8.56 -5.42 2.00
CA ARG A 87 9.98 -5.05 1.86
C ARG A 87 10.90 -6.27 1.77
N ALA A 88 10.61 -7.33 2.53
CA ALA A 88 11.39 -8.57 2.47
C ALA A 88 11.22 -9.25 1.11
N LEU A 89 10.01 -9.29 0.56
CA LEU A 89 9.72 -9.81 -0.78
C LEU A 89 10.46 -9.00 -1.85
N ALA A 90 10.35 -7.67 -1.85
CA ALA A 90 11.06 -6.81 -2.80
C ALA A 90 12.59 -7.03 -2.75
N ARG A 91 13.17 -7.09 -1.55
CA ARG A 91 14.61 -7.35 -1.36
C ARG A 91 15.01 -8.73 -1.88
N SER A 92 14.21 -9.77 -1.63
CA SER A 92 14.49 -11.12 -2.14
C SER A 92 14.40 -11.22 -3.67
N ALA A 93 13.59 -10.36 -4.27
CA ALA A 93 13.47 -10.21 -5.72
C ALA A 93 14.58 -9.32 -6.33
N GLY A 94 15.51 -8.81 -5.52
CA GLY A 94 16.62 -7.96 -5.98
C GLY A 94 16.23 -6.49 -6.18
N VAL A 95 15.07 -6.07 -5.71
CA VAL A 95 14.63 -4.67 -5.79
C VAL A 95 15.05 -3.91 -4.53
N SER A 96 15.62 -2.73 -4.72
CA SER A 96 16.08 -1.86 -3.63
C SER A 96 14.93 -1.44 -2.72
N VAL A 97 15.19 -1.48 -1.41
CA VAL A 97 14.29 -0.94 -0.38
C VAL A 97 15.08 0.00 0.52
N ILE A 98 14.42 1.02 1.06
CA ILE A 98 15.06 1.96 1.99
C ILE A 98 15.66 1.17 3.16
N GLU A 99 16.89 1.49 3.58
CA GLU A 99 17.48 0.87 4.75
C GLU A 99 16.60 1.07 5.99
N GLY A 100 16.34 0.01 6.74
CA GLY A 100 15.44 0.07 7.88
C GLY A 100 15.46 -1.22 8.72
N THR A 101 14.70 -1.19 9.80
CA THR A 101 14.59 -2.31 10.73
C THR A 101 13.49 -3.31 10.30
N GLY A 102 13.44 -4.45 10.98
CA GLY A 102 12.21 -5.19 11.21
C GLY A 102 11.29 -4.43 12.19
N GLN A 103 10.40 -5.15 12.86
CA GLN A 103 9.53 -4.53 13.87
C GLN A 103 10.35 -3.90 15.01
N ALA A 104 10.14 -2.60 15.24
CA ALA A 104 10.64 -1.90 16.42
C ALA A 104 9.64 -2.11 17.57
N LYS A 105 10.08 -2.77 18.64
CA LYS A 105 9.24 -3.12 19.79
C LYS A 105 9.27 -2.06 20.88
N SER A 106 10.25 -1.15 20.82
CA SER A 106 10.48 -0.12 21.84
C SER A 106 11.14 1.12 21.24
N ALA A 107 11.06 2.24 21.97
CA ALA A 107 11.83 3.44 21.64
C ALA A 107 13.34 3.19 21.64
N ALA A 108 13.84 2.22 22.44
CA ALA A 108 15.24 1.85 22.45
C ALA A 108 15.70 1.22 21.11
N ASP A 109 14.85 0.45 20.42
CA ASP A 109 15.14 -0.09 19.10
C ASP A 109 15.29 1.04 18.06
N ILE A 110 14.41 2.06 18.16
CA ILE A 110 14.48 3.26 17.32
C ILE A 110 15.77 4.03 17.59
N ALA A 111 16.13 4.21 18.86
CA ALA A 111 17.36 4.90 19.24
C ALA A 111 18.62 4.15 18.74
N ALA A 112 18.62 2.84 18.79
CA ALA A 112 19.69 2.02 18.25
C ALA A 112 19.85 2.20 16.74
N PHE A 113 18.74 2.19 16.00
CA PHE A 113 18.74 2.44 14.55
C PHE A 113 19.19 3.87 14.24
N PHE A 114 18.65 4.90 14.93
CA PHE A 114 19.06 6.30 14.75
C PHE A 114 20.57 6.48 14.95
N LYS A 115 21.14 5.83 15.97
CA LYS A 115 22.59 5.83 16.22
C LYS A 115 23.36 5.14 15.08
N SER A 116 22.87 4.02 14.55
CA SER A 116 23.50 3.31 13.43
C SER A 116 23.53 4.13 12.14
N GLN A 117 22.58 5.03 11.98
CA GLN A 117 22.49 5.98 10.85
C GLN A 117 23.30 7.26 11.06
N ASN A 118 24.29 7.24 11.96
CA ASN A 118 25.12 8.41 12.33
C ASN A 118 24.26 9.62 12.75
N GLN A 119 23.14 9.39 13.42
CA GLN A 119 22.17 10.42 13.83
C GLN A 119 21.58 11.21 12.66
N SER A 120 21.58 10.64 11.46
CA SER A 120 20.82 11.18 10.33
C SER A 120 19.32 10.99 10.55
N PRO A 121 18.46 11.86 9.98
CA PRO A 121 17.01 11.75 10.13
C PRO A 121 16.49 10.36 9.75
N ILE A 122 15.54 9.87 10.53
CA ILE A 122 14.86 8.58 10.31
C ILE A 122 13.35 8.78 10.25
N MET A 123 12.65 7.81 9.68
CA MET A 123 11.20 7.78 9.63
C MET A 123 10.68 6.60 10.44
N VAL A 124 9.89 6.87 11.46
CA VAL A 124 9.12 5.85 12.20
C VAL A 124 7.80 5.65 11.49
N LYS A 125 7.41 4.40 11.23
CA LYS A 125 6.21 4.06 10.47
C LYS A 125 5.42 2.92 11.10
N ALA A 126 4.08 2.97 10.96
CA ALA A 126 3.23 1.81 11.20
C ALA A 126 3.53 0.69 10.21
N VAL A 127 3.52 -0.56 10.68
CA VAL A 127 3.72 -1.76 9.84
C VAL A 127 2.52 -1.98 8.92
N THR A 128 1.30 -1.79 9.45
CA THR A 128 0.05 -1.92 8.72
C THR A 128 -0.54 -0.56 8.38
N GLY A 129 -1.34 -0.50 7.30
CA GLY A 129 -2.04 0.70 6.88
C GLY A 129 -1.26 1.58 5.92
N GLY A 130 -1.88 2.70 5.52
CA GLY A 130 -1.40 3.63 4.49
C GLY A 130 -1.87 5.06 4.73
N GLY A 131 -1.77 5.90 3.68
CA GLY A 131 -2.25 7.29 3.72
C GLY A 131 -1.49 8.20 4.70
N GLY A 132 -0.26 7.85 5.07
CA GLY A 132 0.61 8.67 5.91
C GLY A 132 0.24 8.73 7.40
N ARG A 133 -0.70 7.90 7.86
CA ARG A 133 -1.04 7.77 9.28
C ARG A 133 -0.01 6.91 10.00
N GLY A 134 0.25 7.22 11.26
CA GLY A 134 1.25 6.48 12.06
C GLY A 134 2.68 6.65 11.55
N MET A 135 3.01 7.82 10.98
CA MET A 135 4.34 8.14 10.47
C MET A 135 4.89 9.41 11.12
N ARG A 136 6.18 9.39 11.51
CA ARG A 136 6.88 10.56 12.06
C ARG A 136 8.35 10.56 11.63
N VAL A 137 8.81 11.72 11.19
CA VAL A 137 10.25 11.99 11.04
C VAL A 137 10.83 12.28 12.42
N VAL A 138 11.98 11.71 12.70
CA VAL A 138 12.79 11.97 13.88
C VAL A 138 14.11 12.56 13.41
N ILE A 139 14.39 13.77 13.84
CA ILE A 139 15.60 14.54 13.47
C ILE A 139 16.59 14.51 14.63
N GLU A 140 16.09 14.52 15.87
CA GLU A 140 16.90 14.52 17.08
C GLU A 140 16.53 13.34 18.00
N SER A 141 17.52 12.84 18.73
CA SER A 141 17.32 11.72 19.65
C SER A 141 16.29 11.99 20.76
N SER A 142 16.12 13.25 21.13
CA SER A 142 15.12 13.71 22.13
C SER A 142 13.67 13.50 21.67
N GLU A 143 13.42 13.37 20.36
CA GLU A 143 12.08 13.19 19.79
C GLU A 143 11.60 11.72 19.77
N ILE A 144 12.53 10.76 19.96
CA ILE A 144 12.28 9.33 19.73
C ILE A 144 11.11 8.80 20.55
N GLU A 145 11.10 9.06 21.86
CA GLU A 145 10.08 8.55 22.79
C GLU A 145 8.69 9.08 22.42
N ALA A 146 8.62 10.38 22.10
CA ALA A 146 7.37 11.01 21.68
C ALA A 146 6.90 10.49 20.32
N ALA A 147 7.81 10.27 19.36
CA ALA A 147 7.49 9.72 18.05
C ALA A 147 6.98 8.28 18.17
N PHE A 148 7.65 7.43 18.96
CA PHE A 148 7.22 6.05 19.21
C PHE A 148 5.81 6.01 19.78
N THR A 149 5.56 6.71 20.90
CA THR A 149 4.26 6.68 21.58
C THR A 149 3.13 7.19 20.69
N ARG A 150 3.37 8.28 19.95
CA ARG A 150 2.35 8.85 19.05
C ARG A 150 2.06 7.97 17.85
N CYS A 151 3.10 7.44 17.19
CA CYS A 151 2.91 6.54 16.05
C CYS A 151 2.17 5.27 16.47
N GLN A 152 2.50 4.71 17.66
CA GLN A 152 1.85 3.53 18.20
C GLN A 152 0.35 3.78 18.46
N ALA A 153 0.01 4.88 19.14
CA ALA A 153 -1.37 5.24 19.41
C ALA A 153 -2.19 5.50 18.12
N GLU A 154 -1.61 6.23 17.16
CA GLU A 154 -2.25 6.49 15.88
C GLU A 154 -2.46 5.20 15.07
N SER A 155 -1.45 4.31 15.04
CA SER A 155 -1.53 3.04 14.34
C SER A 155 -2.59 2.13 14.94
N LEU A 156 -2.62 2.02 16.26
CA LEU A 156 -3.64 1.24 16.98
C LEU A 156 -5.06 1.77 16.70
N SER A 157 -5.24 3.09 16.77
CA SER A 157 -6.54 3.71 16.52
C SER A 157 -7.01 3.59 15.07
N ALA A 158 -6.09 3.70 14.10
CA ALA A 158 -6.46 3.73 12.68
C ALA A 158 -6.53 2.35 12.05
N PHE A 159 -5.71 1.39 12.51
CA PHE A 159 -5.48 0.11 11.85
C PHE A 159 -5.63 -1.11 12.79
N GLY A 160 -5.91 -0.89 14.09
CA GLY A 160 -6.03 -1.98 15.07
C GLY A 160 -4.70 -2.65 15.44
N SER A 161 -3.56 -2.10 15.01
CA SER A 161 -2.23 -2.65 15.26
C SER A 161 -1.29 -1.54 15.73
N ASP A 162 -0.50 -1.83 16.76
CA ASP A 162 0.48 -0.90 17.34
C ASP A 162 1.91 -1.15 16.85
N LYS A 163 2.09 -2.07 15.89
CA LYS A 163 3.39 -2.46 15.37
C LYS A 163 4.02 -1.34 14.54
N LEU A 164 5.27 -1.03 14.85
CA LEU A 164 6.06 0.00 14.17
C LEU A 164 7.34 -0.60 13.59
N TYR A 165 7.89 0.08 12.58
CA TYR A 165 9.25 -0.13 12.08
C TYR A 165 9.90 1.23 11.79
N VAL A 166 11.20 1.23 11.51
CA VAL A 166 11.98 2.45 11.25
C VAL A 166 12.77 2.29 9.98
N GLU A 167 12.89 3.37 9.24
CA GLU A 167 13.74 3.43 8.05
C GLU A 167 14.46 4.78 7.93
N ARG A 168 15.50 4.83 7.09
CA ARG A 168 16.20 6.07 6.74
C ARG A 168 15.20 7.07 6.14
N PHE A 169 15.28 8.32 6.56
CA PHE A 169 14.46 9.39 5.96
C PHE A 169 15.11 9.91 4.68
N LEU A 170 14.33 10.04 3.63
CA LEU A 170 14.74 10.62 2.35
C LEU A 170 14.16 12.03 2.24
N PRO A 171 14.99 13.10 2.30
CA PRO A 171 14.50 14.48 2.42
C PRO A 171 13.91 15.05 1.13
N ALA A 172 14.37 14.57 -0.02
CA ALA A 172 13.91 15.02 -1.32
C ALA A 172 13.67 13.82 -2.23
N VAL A 173 12.41 13.57 -2.54
CA VAL A 173 12.00 12.41 -3.34
C VAL A 173 10.87 12.77 -4.29
N ARG A 174 10.81 12.02 -5.40
CA ARG A 174 9.60 11.88 -6.21
C ARG A 174 8.90 10.58 -5.82
N HIS A 175 7.59 10.61 -5.80
CA HIS A 175 6.75 9.42 -5.60
C HIS A 175 6.28 8.95 -6.97
N ILE A 176 6.86 7.85 -7.44
CA ILE A 176 6.53 7.26 -8.73
C ILE A 176 5.84 5.92 -8.48
N GLU A 177 4.74 5.66 -9.17
CA GLU A 177 4.06 4.37 -9.13
C GLU A 177 3.95 3.77 -10.51
N VAL A 178 4.06 2.46 -10.60
CA VAL A 178 3.93 1.69 -11.85
C VAL A 178 2.66 0.87 -11.78
N GLN A 179 1.79 1.05 -12.78
CA GLN A 179 0.61 0.20 -12.94
C GLN A 179 1.04 -1.16 -13.50
N ILE A 180 0.68 -2.24 -12.83
CA ILE A 180 0.91 -3.61 -13.31
C ILE A 180 -0.40 -4.36 -13.56
N VAL A 181 -0.34 -5.33 -14.45
CA VAL A 181 -1.40 -6.30 -14.74
C VAL A 181 -0.79 -7.69 -14.75
N GLY A 182 -1.35 -8.61 -13.98
CA GLY A 182 -0.91 -9.99 -13.94
C GLY A 182 -2.06 -10.98 -14.13
N ASP A 183 -1.75 -12.13 -14.68
CA ASP A 183 -2.69 -13.26 -14.81
C ASP A 183 -2.40 -14.40 -13.82
N GLY A 184 -1.42 -14.20 -12.93
CA GLY A 184 -0.91 -15.19 -11.99
C GLY A 184 0.32 -15.93 -12.49
N LYS A 185 0.73 -15.72 -13.75
CA LYS A 185 1.91 -16.31 -14.37
C LYS A 185 2.79 -15.22 -15.00
N ASP A 186 2.22 -14.44 -15.89
CA ASP A 186 2.89 -13.33 -16.56
C ASP A 186 2.42 -12.00 -15.97
N VAL A 187 3.32 -11.03 -15.90
CA VAL A 187 3.07 -9.67 -15.41
C VAL A 187 3.58 -8.68 -16.44
N VAL A 188 2.75 -7.70 -16.77
CA VAL A 188 3.10 -6.57 -17.64
C VAL A 188 2.85 -5.26 -16.93
N HIS A 189 3.51 -4.19 -17.36
CA HIS A 189 3.25 -2.83 -16.87
C HIS A 189 2.37 -2.03 -17.85
N LEU A 190 1.64 -1.05 -17.31
CA LEU A 190 0.89 -0.05 -18.07
C LEU A 190 1.46 1.35 -17.83
N TRP A 191 2.77 1.47 -17.78
CA TRP A 191 3.54 2.69 -17.53
C TRP A 191 3.40 3.21 -16.10
N GLU A 192 4.10 4.31 -15.83
CA GLU A 192 4.20 4.94 -14.52
C GLU A 192 3.38 6.23 -14.42
N ARG A 193 3.12 6.62 -13.17
CA ARG A 193 2.55 7.89 -12.77
C ARG A 193 3.46 8.60 -11.76
N ASP A 194 3.53 9.91 -11.84
CA ASP A 194 4.11 10.74 -10.80
C ASP A 194 3.03 11.19 -9.83
N CYS A 195 3.15 10.78 -8.58
CA CYS A 195 2.24 11.07 -7.48
C CYS A 195 2.88 12.00 -6.43
N THR A 196 3.92 12.76 -6.79
CA THR A 196 4.69 13.60 -5.87
C THR A 196 3.87 14.75 -5.29
N ILE A 197 2.86 15.26 -6.03
CA ILE A 197 2.04 16.37 -5.56
C ILE A 197 1.02 15.86 -4.54
N GLN A 198 1.39 16.00 -3.27
CA GLN A 198 0.65 15.47 -2.13
C GLN A 198 0.35 16.56 -1.09
N ARG A 199 -0.72 16.36 -0.33
CA ARG A 199 -1.03 17.14 0.87
C ARG A 199 -1.18 16.19 2.06
N ARG A 200 -0.31 16.31 3.05
CA ARG A 200 -0.31 15.42 4.23
C ARG A 200 -0.23 13.94 3.85
N ASN A 201 0.64 13.62 2.89
CA ASN A 201 0.83 12.28 2.32
C ASN A 201 -0.39 11.70 1.57
N GLN A 202 -1.32 12.54 1.16
CA GLN A 202 -2.43 12.16 0.27
C GLN A 202 -2.18 12.70 -1.12
N LYS A 203 -2.26 11.84 -2.13
CA LYS A 203 -2.11 12.19 -3.54
C LYS A 203 -3.21 13.19 -3.95
N ILE A 204 -2.82 14.32 -4.54
CA ILE A 204 -3.74 15.37 -5.00
C ILE A 204 -3.75 15.46 -6.53
N ILE A 205 -2.57 15.35 -7.15
CA ILE A 205 -2.43 15.37 -8.60
C ILE A 205 -1.51 14.22 -8.97
N GLU A 206 -1.96 13.43 -9.93
CA GLU A 206 -1.21 12.34 -10.53
C GLU A 206 -0.99 12.65 -12.02
N LEU A 207 0.24 12.51 -12.49
CA LEU A 207 0.64 12.81 -13.87
C LEU A 207 1.10 11.53 -14.56
N ALA A 208 0.49 11.19 -15.68
CA ALA A 208 0.85 10.03 -16.49
C ALA A 208 1.13 10.46 -17.94
N PRO A 209 2.28 10.12 -18.54
CA PRO A 209 3.46 9.53 -17.87
C PRO A 209 4.16 10.54 -16.95
N ALA A 210 5.06 10.07 -16.08
CA ALA A 210 5.83 10.92 -15.18
C ALA A 210 6.69 11.93 -15.97
N PRO A 211 6.50 13.25 -15.79
CA PRO A 211 7.26 14.26 -16.52
C PRO A 211 8.72 14.27 -16.06
N ASN A 212 9.63 14.59 -16.99
CA ASN A 212 11.06 14.76 -16.70
C ASN A 212 11.68 13.58 -15.92
N LEU A 213 11.24 12.37 -16.21
CA LEU A 213 11.85 11.15 -15.70
C LEU A 213 12.84 10.64 -16.76
N ASP A 214 14.09 10.44 -16.33
CA ASP A 214 15.13 9.89 -17.18
C ASP A 214 14.70 8.53 -17.77
N THR A 215 15.05 8.26 -19.02
CA THR A 215 14.60 7.06 -19.74
C THR A 215 15.13 5.78 -19.12
N ASP A 216 16.39 5.78 -18.65
CA ASP A 216 17.01 4.60 -18.05
C ASP A 216 16.43 4.32 -16.66
N VAL A 217 16.18 5.37 -15.88
CA VAL A 217 15.50 5.26 -14.58
C VAL A 217 14.06 4.79 -14.76
N ARG A 218 13.35 5.32 -15.76
CA ARG A 218 12.00 4.83 -16.11
C ARG A 218 12.02 3.34 -16.37
N GLN A 219 12.93 2.87 -17.25
CA GLN A 219 13.00 1.45 -17.57
C GLN A 219 13.29 0.59 -16.35
N GLN A 220 14.23 1.02 -15.51
CA GLN A 220 14.55 0.31 -14.27
C GLN A 220 13.36 0.22 -13.30
N LEU A 221 12.56 1.27 -13.16
CA LEU A 221 11.33 1.27 -12.35
C LEU A 221 10.29 0.30 -12.90
N LEU A 222 10.08 0.31 -14.23
CA LEU A 222 9.15 -0.61 -14.89
C LEU A 222 9.58 -2.07 -14.71
N ASP A 223 10.86 -2.37 -14.91
CA ASP A 223 11.44 -3.71 -14.74
C ASP A 223 11.35 -4.16 -13.26
N ALA A 224 11.61 -3.27 -12.31
CA ALA A 224 11.50 -3.57 -10.89
C ALA A 224 10.05 -3.90 -10.49
N ALA A 225 9.07 -3.17 -11.03
CA ALA A 225 7.66 -3.44 -10.77
C ALA A 225 7.21 -4.80 -11.33
N ILE A 226 7.62 -5.14 -12.55
CA ILE A 226 7.38 -6.47 -13.14
C ILE A 226 8.03 -7.56 -12.27
N THR A 227 9.28 -7.35 -11.84
CA THR A 227 10.03 -8.31 -11.02
C THR A 227 9.31 -8.59 -9.69
N ILE A 228 8.80 -7.57 -9.02
CA ILE A 228 7.99 -7.72 -7.78
C ILE A 228 6.71 -8.49 -8.08
N GLY A 229 5.99 -8.13 -9.14
CA GLY A 229 4.75 -8.81 -9.51
C GLY A 229 4.98 -10.29 -9.85
N GLN A 230 6.04 -10.62 -10.57
CA GLN A 230 6.42 -12.00 -10.89
C GLN A 230 6.79 -12.79 -9.63
N ALA A 231 7.53 -12.18 -8.69
CA ALA A 231 7.96 -12.83 -7.46
C ALA A 231 6.80 -13.31 -6.58
N CYS A 232 5.61 -12.71 -6.71
CA CYS A 232 4.40 -13.10 -5.98
C CYS A 232 3.31 -13.70 -6.87
N SER A 233 3.58 -14.02 -8.14
CA SER A 233 2.58 -14.51 -9.10
C SER A 233 1.34 -13.61 -9.13
N TYR A 234 1.55 -12.30 -9.27
CA TYR A 234 0.50 -11.29 -9.17
C TYR A 234 -0.64 -11.57 -10.14
N LYS A 235 -1.88 -11.43 -9.64
CA LYS A 235 -3.08 -11.60 -10.44
C LYS A 235 -4.00 -10.39 -10.26
N GLY A 236 -4.50 -9.85 -11.36
CA GLY A 236 -5.36 -8.68 -11.38
C GLY A 236 -4.59 -7.39 -11.70
N LEU A 237 -5.15 -6.27 -11.30
CA LEU A 237 -4.59 -4.93 -11.45
C LEU A 237 -3.97 -4.49 -10.13
N GLY A 238 -2.82 -3.83 -10.19
CA GLY A 238 -2.19 -3.26 -9.01
C GLY A 238 -1.19 -2.18 -9.34
N THR A 239 -0.73 -1.48 -8.32
CA THR A 239 0.33 -0.47 -8.43
C THR A 239 1.51 -0.84 -7.55
N VAL A 240 2.71 -0.67 -8.08
CA VAL A 240 3.96 -0.79 -7.32
C VAL A 240 4.54 0.60 -7.15
N GLU A 241 4.72 1.03 -5.90
CA GLU A 241 5.10 2.39 -5.55
C GLU A 241 6.57 2.48 -5.16
N PHE A 242 7.23 3.54 -5.64
CA PHE A 242 8.64 3.81 -5.41
C PHE A 242 8.86 5.26 -4.95
N LEU A 243 9.86 5.45 -4.07
CA LEU A 243 10.47 6.75 -3.86
C LEU A 243 11.74 6.84 -4.68
N VAL A 244 11.84 7.88 -5.49
CA VAL A 244 12.99 8.18 -6.34
C VAL A 244 13.70 9.39 -5.76
N GLU A 245 14.94 9.25 -5.31
CA GLU A 245 15.72 10.35 -4.74
C GLU A 245 15.97 11.46 -5.78
N VAL A 246 15.85 12.70 -5.33
CA VAL A 246 16.24 13.88 -6.10
C VAL A 246 17.52 14.42 -5.48
N THR A 247 18.59 14.45 -6.26
CA THR A 247 19.87 14.97 -5.83
C THR A 247 19.89 16.51 -5.86
N PRO A 248 20.83 17.18 -5.17
CA PRO A 248 20.88 18.63 -5.11
C PRO A 248 21.01 19.35 -6.46
N ASP A 249 21.54 18.69 -7.48
CA ASP A 249 21.61 19.16 -8.85
C ASP A 249 20.34 18.87 -9.68
N ASN A 250 19.27 18.41 -9.03
CA ASN A 250 18.02 17.94 -9.63
C ASN A 250 18.16 16.74 -10.56
N SER A 251 19.27 16.02 -10.50
CA SER A 251 19.36 14.71 -11.15
C SER A 251 18.59 13.66 -10.34
N VAL A 252 18.25 12.56 -11.01
CA VAL A 252 17.57 11.44 -10.37
C VAL A 252 18.63 10.53 -9.75
N GLY A 253 18.47 10.26 -8.45
CA GLY A 253 19.30 9.34 -7.69
C GLY A 253 18.77 7.91 -7.70
N GLU A 254 19.03 7.19 -6.62
CA GLU A 254 18.52 5.83 -6.43
C GLU A 254 17.00 5.83 -6.24
N PHE A 255 16.36 4.70 -6.53
CA PHE A 255 14.96 4.49 -6.23
C PHE A 255 14.74 3.29 -5.29
N PHE A 256 13.67 3.34 -4.53
CA PHE A 256 13.35 2.36 -3.50
C PHE A 256 11.88 2.00 -3.55
N PHE A 257 11.60 0.70 -3.52
CA PHE A 257 10.23 0.19 -3.33
C PHE A 257 9.70 0.60 -1.96
N ILE A 258 8.43 1.00 -1.91
CA ILE A 258 7.75 1.35 -0.66
C ILE A 258 6.51 0.51 -0.38
N GLU A 259 5.63 0.32 -1.34
CA GLU A 259 4.42 -0.49 -1.16
C GLU A 259 3.83 -0.96 -2.50
N THR A 260 2.87 -1.88 -2.42
CA THR A 260 2.04 -2.34 -3.54
C THR A 260 0.59 -2.27 -3.12
N ASN A 261 -0.27 -1.72 -3.99
CA ASN A 261 -1.71 -1.59 -3.80
C ASN A 261 -2.47 -2.26 -4.94
#